data_31b3f4a2a07a0b41d876569440371d8d
#
_entry.id   31b3f4a2a07a0b41d876569440371d8d
#
_cell.length_a   1.000
_cell.length_b   1.000
_cell.length_c   1.000
_cell.angle_alpha   90.00
_cell.angle_beta   90.00
_cell.angle_gamma   90.00
#
_symmetry.space_group_name_H-M   'P 1'
#
loop_
_entity.id
_entity.type
_entity.pdbx_description
1 polymer ?
#
loop_
_entity_poly.entity_id
_entity_poly.type
_entity_poly.pdbx_seq_one_letter_code
_entity_poly.pdbx_strand_id
1 'polypeptide(L)'
;MAKRTPVRKACTVLAVLAATLLLGACGSPTQPRSITLTFIRNAQSQANADGIIDTDMPGSGLSADGKAEAQQVAHQVSRRDVDSIYSSPMAADQQTAGPLAGELGKQVEILPGLQAINAGWFNGKPESMANSTYMLAPADWLAGDVHNTIPGSISGTEFNSQFSAAVRKIYDSGHNTPVVFSQGVAIMIWTLMNARNSRDSLLTTHPLPNIGRVVITGNPVTGWRLVEWDGIRNFT
;
A
#
# COMPACT_ATOMS: atom_id res chain seq x y z
N MET A 1 76.85 13.56 47.72
CA MET A 1 75.81 12.55 47.89
C MET A 1 74.45 13.13 47.44
N ALA A 2 74.00 12.80 46.26
CA ALA A 2 72.74 13.30 45.70
C ALA A 2 71.77 12.12 45.63
N LYS A 3 70.62 12.23 46.30
CA LYS A 3 69.54 11.24 46.25
C LYS A 3 68.66 11.49 45.03
N ARG A 4 68.60 10.54 44.10
CA ARG A 4 67.67 10.50 42.98
C ARG A 4 66.32 9.97 43.47
N THR A 5 65.21 10.68 43.30
CA THR A 5 63.85 10.24 43.49
C THR A 5 63.29 9.73 42.16
N PRO A 6 62.50 8.65 42.14
CA PRO A 6 62.00 8.07 40.90
C PRO A 6 60.67 8.72 40.46
N VAL A 7 60.67 9.41 39.33
CA VAL A 7 59.47 9.85 38.62
C VAL A 7 59.14 8.80 37.56
N ARG A 8 58.47 7.73 37.88
CA ARG A 8 57.97 6.77 36.88
C ARG A 8 56.84 5.89 37.47
N LYS A 9 55.68 6.45 37.82
CA LYS A 9 54.46 5.66 38.07
C LYS A 9 53.14 6.40 37.80
N ALA A 10 53.15 7.61 37.25
CA ALA A 10 51.92 8.40 37.05
C ALA A 10 51.33 8.38 35.60
N CYS A 11 52.04 7.83 34.60
CA CYS A 11 51.56 7.87 33.21
C CYS A 11 50.78 6.62 32.75
N THR A 12 50.73 5.54 33.54
CA THR A 12 50.10 4.28 33.06
C THR A 12 48.63 4.15 33.49
N VAL A 13 48.13 4.97 34.38
CA VAL A 13 46.73 4.89 34.85
C VAL A 13 45.78 5.75 34.01
N LEU A 14 46.29 6.81 33.37
CA LEU A 14 45.42 7.68 32.49
C LEU A 14 45.11 7.06 31.11
N ALA A 15 45.93 6.12 30.63
CA ALA A 15 45.71 5.51 29.31
C ALA A 15 44.64 4.40 29.32
N VAL A 16 44.30 3.82 30.45
CA VAL A 16 43.29 2.75 30.57
C VAL A 16 41.86 3.30 30.73
N LEU A 17 41.68 4.52 31.26
CA LEU A 17 40.36 5.15 31.39
C LEU A 17 39.84 5.78 30.08
N ALA A 18 40.71 6.07 29.13
CA ALA A 18 40.29 6.65 27.83
C ALA A 18 39.80 5.59 26.82
N ALA A 19 40.16 4.32 27.01
CA ALA A 19 39.77 3.23 26.10
C ALA A 19 38.36 2.65 26.40
N THR A 20 37.80 2.89 27.58
CA THR A 20 36.48 2.36 27.97
C THR A 20 35.29 3.26 27.59
N LEU A 21 35.53 4.49 27.11
CA LEU A 21 34.48 5.45 26.71
C LEU A 21 34.11 5.37 25.23
N LEU A 22 34.77 4.54 24.40
CA LEU A 22 34.51 4.40 22.97
C LEU A 22 33.64 3.17 22.60
N LEU A 23 33.19 2.37 23.56
CA LEU A 23 32.36 1.18 23.31
C LEU A 23 30.85 1.37 23.55
N GLY A 24 30.41 2.60 23.80
CA GLY A 24 29.01 2.91 24.13
C GLY A 24 28.11 3.39 22.98
N ALA A 25 28.58 3.42 21.74
CA ALA A 25 27.80 3.95 20.59
C ALA A 25 27.45 2.89 19.55
N CYS A 26 27.32 1.62 19.92
CA CYS A 26 26.54 0.67 19.13
C CYS A 26 25.06 0.91 19.46
N GLY A 27 24.47 1.94 18.88
CA GLY A 27 23.01 2.09 18.85
C GLY A 27 22.45 0.80 18.26
N SER A 28 21.62 0.08 19.02
CA SER A 28 20.87 -1.06 18.49
C SER A 28 20.20 -0.58 17.21
N PRO A 29 20.27 -1.31 16.09
CA PRO A 29 19.59 -0.92 14.88
C PRO A 29 18.11 -0.74 15.23
N THR A 30 17.63 0.50 15.16
CA THR A 30 16.21 0.79 15.40
C THR A 30 15.44 -0.01 14.38
N GLN A 31 14.61 -0.94 14.84
CA GLN A 31 13.76 -1.74 13.96
C GLN A 31 12.88 -0.79 13.14
N PRO A 32 12.73 -1.02 11.82
CA PRO A 32 11.84 -0.21 11.02
C PRO A 32 10.44 -0.22 11.63
N ARG A 33 9.80 0.94 11.75
CA ARG A 33 8.42 1.01 12.26
C ARG A 33 7.50 0.13 11.43
N SER A 34 6.43 -0.36 12.00
CA SER A 34 5.36 -1.04 11.30
C SER A 34 4.14 -0.12 11.21
N ILE A 35 3.47 -0.08 10.07
CA ILE A 35 2.23 0.66 9.88
C ILE A 35 1.07 -0.30 9.61
N THR A 36 -0.15 0.18 9.86
CA THR A 36 -1.38 -0.50 9.44
C THR A 36 -1.95 0.25 8.24
N LEU A 37 -1.82 -0.31 7.06
CA LEU A 37 -2.28 0.30 5.81
C LEU A 37 -3.62 -0.31 5.42
N THR A 38 -4.64 0.54 5.28
CA THR A 38 -5.97 0.15 4.86
C THR A 38 -6.21 0.59 3.42
N PHE A 39 -6.37 -0.36 2.51
CA PHE A 39 -6.85 -0.10 1.16
C PHE A 39 -8.37 -0.21 1.13
N ILE A 40 -9.01 0.68 0.38
CA ILE A 40 -10.45 0.66 0.12
C ILE A 40 -10.64 0.76 -1.39
N ARG A 41 -11.36 -0.20 -1.96
CA ARG A 41 -11.78 -0.11 -3.35
C ARG A 41 -12.73 1.07 -3.52
N ASN A 42 -12.61 1.81 -4.62
CA ASN A 42 -13.57 2.86 -4.98
C ASN A 42 -15.02 2.36 -4.91
N ALA A 43 -15.92 3.28 -4.62
CA ALA A 43 -17.36 3.11 -4.77
C ALA A 43 -17.72 2.92 -6.27
N GLN A 44 -18.94 2.49 -6.57
CA GLN A 44 -19.38 2.21 -7.93
C GLN A 44 -19.13 3.41 -8.84
N SER A 45 -18.27 3.23 -9.84
CA SER A 45 -18.11 4.21 -10.93
C SER A 45 -19.26 4.09 -11.94
N GLN A 46 -19.42 5.11 -12.79
CA GLN A 46 -20.40 5.04 -13.86
C GLN A 46 -20.08 3.88 -14.83
N ALA A 47 -18.81 3.66 -15.14
CA ALA A 47 -18.40 2.54 -15.98
C ALA A 47 -18.71 1.17 -15.35
N ASN A 48 -18.55 1.02 -14.00
CA ASN A 48 -18.98 -0.20 -13.33
C ASN A 48 -20.50 -0.42 -13.45
N ALA A 49 -21.30 0.65 -13.30
CA ALA A 49 -22.76 0.57 -13.48
C ALA A 49 -23.14 0.17 -14.91
N ASP A 50 -22.36 0.62 -15.89
CA ASP A 50 -22.58 0.33 -17.31
C ASP A 50 -21.95 -1.02 -17.74
N GLY A 51 -21.24 -1.71 -16.85
CA GLY A 51 -20.56 -2.97 -17.12
C GLY A 51 -19.40 -2.86 -18.12
N ILE A 52 -18.63 -1.76 -18.05
CA ILE A 52 -17.53 -1.43 -18.96
C ILE A 52 -16.19 -1.42 -18.21
N ILE A 53 -15.16 -2.00 -18.81
CA ILE A 53 -13.77 -1.90 -18.36
C ILE A 53 -13.29 -0.47 -18.57
N ASP A 54 -13.01 0.26 -17.48
CA ASP A 54 -12.56 1.65 -17.50
C ASP A 54 -11.34 1.82 -16.59
N THR A 55 -10.17 1.77 -17.21
CA THR A 55 -8.88 1.81 -16.51
C THR A 55 -7.97 2.94 -16.99
N ASP A 56 -8.43 3.75 -17.96
CA ASP A 56 -7.71 4.93 -18.41
C ASP A 56 -7.92 6.10 -17.45
N MET A 57 -6.91 6.93 -17.27
CA MET A 57 -7.01 8.11 -16.43
C MET A 57 -7.65 9.30 -17.17
N PRO A 58 -8.53 10.05 -16.50
CA PRO A 58 -8.93 9.94 -15.09
C PRO A 58 -10.05 8.92 -14.85
N GLY A 59 -10.58 8.26 -15.86
CA GLY A 59 -11.72 7.36 -15.78
C GLY A 59 -13.04 8.07 -15.46
N SER A 60 -14.11 7.30 -15.36
CA SER A 60 -15.43 7.78 -14.98
C SER A 60 -15.51 8.13 -13.50
N GLY A 61 -16.34 9.10 -13.17
CA GLY A 61 -16.72 9.42 -11.79
C GLY A 61 -17.71 8.41 -11.21
N LEU A 62 -18.14 8.64 -9.98
CA LEU A 62 -19.10 7.79 -9.29
C LEU A 62 -20.49 7.88 -9.92
N SER A 63 -21.18 6.74 -9.98
CA SER A 63 -22.62 6.67 -10.26
C SER A 63 -23.44 7.30 -9.11
N ALA A 64 -24.76 7.34 -9.27
CA ALA A 64 -25.65 7.78 -8.19
C ALA A 64 -25.52 6.88 -6.95
N ASP A 65 -25.50 5.56 -7.15
CA ASP A 65 -25.34 4.58 -6.09
C ASP A 65 -23.93 4.66 -5.47
N GLY A 66 -22.90 4.84 -6.31
CA GLY A 66 -21.52 5.04 -5.84
C GLY A 66 -21.34 6.24 -4.93
N LYS A 67 -22.10 7.34 -5.14
CA LYS A 67 -22.08 8.49 -4.23
C LYS A 67 -22.64 8.13 -2.85
N ALA A 68 -23.68 7.29 -2.78
CA ALA A 68 -24.22 6.79 -1.52
C ALA A 68 -23.25 5.83 -0.84
N GLU A 69 -22.61 4.93 -1.59
CA GLU A 69 -21.54 4.05 -1.08
C GLU A 69 -20.35 4.83 -0.51
N ALA A 70 -19.93 5.92 -1.15
CA ALA A 70 -18.86 6.78 -0.65
C ALA A 70 -19.20 7.44 0.71
N GLN A 71 -20.45 7.85 0.91
CA GLN A 71 -20.94 8.33 2.22
C GLN A 71 -20.94 7.19 3.26
N GLN A 72 -21.31 5.99 2.86
CA GLN A 72 -21.27 4.81 3.74
C GLN A 72 -19.85 4.52 4.24
N VAL A 73 -18.83 4.61 3.37
CA VAL A 73 -17.41 4.47 3.77
C VAL A 73 -17.05 5.47 4.85
N ALA A 74 -17.41 6.74 4.69
CA ALA A 74 -17.10 7.77 5.67
C ALA A 74 -17.67 7.43 7.07
N HIS A 75 -18.87 6.88 7.12
CA HIS A 75 -19.50 6.48 8.38
C HIS A 75 -18.93 5.18 8.98
N GLN A 76 -18.40 4.27 8.15
CA GLN A 76 -17.86 2.98 8.62
C GLN A 76 -16.42 3.08 9.10
N VAL A 77 -15.64 4.03 8.59
CA VAL A 77 -14.23 4.19 8.96
C VAL A 77 -14.11 4.93 10.28
N SER A 78 -13.50 4.29 11.27
CA SER A 78 -13.30 4.91 12.58
C SER A 78 -12.34 6.09 12.49
N ARG A 79 -12.75 7.26 13.04
CA ARG A 79 -11.90 8.47 13.09
C ARG A 79 -10.60 8.27 13.86
N ARG A 80 -10.57 7.32 14.80
CA ARG A 80 -9.38 7.04 15.62
C ARG A 80 -8.31 6.26 14.84
N ASP A 81 -8.73 5.56 13.80
CA ASP A 81 -7.91 4.63 13.06
C ASP A 81 -7.38 5.23 11.76
N VAL A 82 -7.57 6.55 11.52
CA VAL A 82 -7.16 7.21 10.29
C VAL A 82 -6.33 8.45 10.59
N ASP A 83 -5.04 8.38 10.30
CA ASP A 83 -4.13 9.53 10.45
C ASP A 83 -3.89 10.29 9.14
N SER A 84 -4.06 9.64 7.98
CA SER A 84 -3.89 10.23 6.65
C SER A 84 -4.76 9.53 5.60
N ILE A 85 -5.08 10.25 4.52
CA ILE A 85 -5.91 9.76 3.42
C ILE A 85 -5.18 9.98 2.12
N TYR A 86 -5.06 8.90 1.35
CA TYR A 86 -4.45 8.88 0.03
C TYR A 86 -5.45 8.39 -1.01
N SER A 87 -5.30 8.85 -2.23
CA SER A 87 -6.09 8.37 -3.37
C SER A 87 -5.23 8.23 -4.60
N SER A 88 -5.63 7.34 -5.48
CA SER A 88 -5.11 7.34 -6.84
C SER A 88 -5.61 8.59 -7.61
N PRO A 89 -5.00 8.91 -8.76
CA PRO A 89 -5.47 10.00 -9.62
C PRO A 89 -6.78 9.67 -10.36
N MET A 90 -7.39 8.48 -10.19
CA MET A 90 -8.67 8.13 -10.82
C MET A 90 -9.83 8.91 -10.19
N ALA A 91 -10.77 9.36 -11.03
CA ALA A 91 -11.89 10.20 -10.58
C ALA A 91 -12.77 9.49 -9.53
N ALA A 92 -13.09 8.21 -9.73
CA ALA A 92 -13.90 7.43 -8.78
C ALA A 92 -13.21 7.29 -7.42
N ASP A 93 -11.88 7.08 -7.38
CA ASP A 93 -11.13 6.94 -6.13
C ASP A 93 -11.15 8.24 -5.32
N GLN A 94 -10.88 9.38 -5.98
CA GLN A 94 -10.90 10.69 -5.34
C GLN A 94 -12.29 11.06 -4.82
N GLN A 95 -13.34 10.78 -5.61
CA GLN A 95 -14.72 11.03 -5.20
C GLN A 95 -15.15 10.12 -4.06
N THR A 96 -14.63 8.89 -3.98
CA THR A 96 -14.89 7.99 -2.84
C THR A 96 -14.18 8.48 -1.58
N ALA A 97 -12.97 9.02 -1.70
CA ALA A 97 -12.20 9.56 -0.56
C ALA A 97 -12.80 10.85 0.03
N GLY A 98 -13.47 11.65 -0.82
CA GLY A 98 -13.94 13.01 -0.47
C GLY A 98 -14.80 13.08 0.79
N PRO A 99 -15.89 12.29 0.92
CA PRO A 99 -16.73 12.29 2.13
C PRO A 99 -15.96 11.98 3.41
N LEU A 100 -15.09 10.97 3.41
CA LEU A 100 -14.25 10.63 4.56
C LEU A 100 -13.30 11.78 4.92
N ALA A 101 -12.68 12.39 3.91
CA ALA A 101 -11.79 13.53 4.11
C ALA A 101 -12.53 14.72 4.73
N GLY A 102 -13.74 15.02 4.25
CA GLY A 102 -14.60 16.07 4.81
C GLY A 102 -15.00 15.78 6.26
N GLU A 103 -15.38 14.54 6.57
CA GLU A 103 -15.79 14.12 7.91
C GLU A 103 -14.63 14.20 8.92
N LEU A 104 -13.42 13.85 8.50
CA LEU A 104 -12.23 13.87 9.35
C LEU A 104 -11.50 15.21 9.37
N GLY A 105 -11.90 16.18 8.52
CA GLY A 105 -11.19 17.45 8.35
C GLY A 105 -9.76 17.27 7.82
N LYS A 106 -9.54 16.25 6.97
CA LYS A 106 -8.24 15.91 6.40
C LYS A 106 -8.19 16.22 4.89
N GLN A 107 -6.98 16.38 4.38
CA GLN A 107 -6.75 16.46 2.94
C GLN A 107 -6.57 15.06 2.35
N VAL A 108 -6.99 14.90 1.09
CA VAL A 108 -6.68 13.71 0.30
C VAL A 108 -5.39 13.98 -0.49
N GLU A 109 -4.37 13.19 -0.24
CA GLU A 109 -3.14 13.24 -1.03
C GLU A 109 -3.24 12.32 -2.25
N ILE A 110 -3.04 12.88 -3.45
CA ILE A 110 -3.12 12.11 -4.70
C ILE A 110 -1.75 11.55 -5.04
N LEU A 111 -1.67 10.22 -5.13
CA LEU A 111 -0.42 9.52 -5.44
C LEU A 111 -0.52 8.76 -6.76
N PRO A 112 0.21 9.18 -7.80
CA PRO A 112 0.46 8.35 -8.96
C PRO A 112 1.13 7.03 -8.56
N GLY A 113 0.77 5.94 -9.24
CA GLY A 113 1.19 4.59 -8.90
C GLY A 113 0.10 3.78 -8.17
N LEU A 114 -0.93 4.45 -7.60
CA LEU A 114 -2.09 3.80 -6.97
C LEU A 114 -3.26 3.57 -7.94
N GLN A 115 -3.14 3.96 -9.20
CA GLN A 115 -4.21 3.87 -10.19
C GLN A 115 -4.51 2.42 -10.59
N ALA A 116 -5.58 2.24 -11.39
CA ALA A 116 -5.93 0.97 -12.00
C ALA A 116 -4.74 0.35 -12.75
N ILE A 117 -4.71 -0.97 -12.80
CA ILE A 117 -3.93 -1.69 -13.81
C ILE A 117 -4.58 -1.38 -15.17
N ASN A 118 -3.86 -0.70 -16.04
CA ASN A 118 -4.40 -0.33 -17.34
C ASN A 118 -4.70 -1.58 -18.17
N ALA A 119 -5.94 -1.72 -18.64
CA ALA A 119 -6.41 -2.86 -19.43
C ALA A 119 -5.94 -2.82 -20.89
N GLY A 120 -5.19 -1.79 -21.30
CA GLY A 120 -4.63 -1.66 -22.65
C GLY A 120 -5.71 -1.72 -23.71
N TRP A 121 -5.57 -2.62 -24.66
CA TRP A 121 -6.53 -2.76 -25.78
C TRP A 121 -7.93 -3.22 -25.36
N PHE A 122 -8.10 -3.63 -24.10
CA PHE A 122 -9.38 -4.08 -23.56
C PHE A 122 -10.16 -2.96 -22.85
N ASN A 123 -9.56 -1.77 -22.71
CA ASN A 123 -10.29 -0.62 -22.16
C ASN A 123 -11.51 -0.28 -23.02
N GLY A 124 -12.63 0.07 -22.40
CA GLY A 124 -13.91 0.31 -23.06
C GLY A 124 -14.67 -0.95 -23.52
N LYS A 125 -14.14 -2.16 -23.26
CA LYS A 125 -14.85 -3.41 -23.55
C LYS A 125 -15.78 -3.81 -22.39
N PRO A 126 -16.76 -4.71 -22.64
CA PRO A 126 -17.63 -5.21 -21.58
C PRO A 126 -16.83 -5.86 -20.43
N GLU A 127 -17.18 -5.55 -19.19
CA GLU A 127 -16.54 -6.10 -17.99
C GLU A 127 -16.65 -7.64 -17.91
N SER A 128 -17.73 -8.21 -18.50
CA SER A 128 -17.90 -9.66 -18.60
C SER A 128 -16.77 -10.37 -19.34
N MET A 129 -15.99 -9.65 -20.15
CA MET A 129 -14.82 -10.18 -20.86
C MET A 129 -13.53 -10.12 -20.01
N ALA A 130 -13.53 -9.45 -18.89
CA ALA A 130 -12.29 -9.16 -18.12
C ALA A 130 -11.46 -10.42 -17.83
N ASN A 131 -12.09 -11.48 -17.31
CA ASN A 131 -11.41 -12.73 -16.93
C ASN A 131 -10.81 -13.50 -18.13
N SER A 132 -11.35 -13.32 -19.32
CA SER A 132 -10.84 -13.94 -20.56
C SER A 132 -9.93 -13.03 -21.37
N THR A 133 -9.61 -11.85 -20.86
CA THR A 133 -8.82 -10.83 -21.54
C THR A 133 -7.72 -10.26 -20.63
N TYR A 134 -7.87 -9.01 -20.19
CA TYR A 134 -6.80 -8.30 -19.49
C TYR A 134 -6.42 -8.92 -18.12
N MET A 135 -7.33 -9.66 -17.49
CA MET A 135 -7.05 -10.35 -16.22
C MET A 135 -6.15 -11.60 -16.37
N LEU A 136 -5.90 -12.07 -17.60
CA LEU A 136 -5.01 -13.21 -17.84
C LEU A 136 -3.58 -12.89 -17.38
N ALA A 137 -3.02 -11.75 -17.81
CA ALA A 137 -1.67 -11.35 -17.40
C ALA A 137 -1.55 -11.14 -15.88
N PRO A 138 -2.45 -10.40 -15.19
CA PRO A 138 -2.46 -10.35 -13.72
C PRO A 138 -2.52 -11.72 -13.02
N ALA A 139 -3.25 -12.69 -13.57
CA ALA A 139 -3.26 -14.04 -13.02
C ALA A 139 -1.90 -14.75 -13.22
N ASP A 140 -1.27 -14.57 -14.37
CA ASP A 140 0.08 -15.11 -14.65
C ASP A 140 1.14 -14.47 -13.73
N TRP A 141 1.00 -13.17 -13.38
CA TRP A 141 1.90 -12.51 -12.42
C TRP A 141 1.88 -13.17 -11.05
N LEU A 142 0.70 -13.60 -10.58
CA LEU A 142 0.58 -14.34 -9.33
C LEU A 142 1.14 -15.75 -9.44
N ALA A 143 1.08 -16.36 -10.63
CA ALA A 143 1.71 -17.66 -10.91
C ALA A 143 3.24 -17.57 -11.09
N GLY A 144 3.83 -16.35 -11.04
CA GLY A 144 5.27 -16.12 -11.11
C GLY A 144 5.78 -15.54 -12.44
N ASP A 145 4.95 -15.47 -13.48
CA ASP A 145 5.32 -14.83 -14.75
C ASP A 145 5.03 -13.32 -14.75
N VAL A 146 5.79 -12.60 -13.92
CA VAL A 146 5.66 -11.14 -13.74
C VAL A 146 6.08 -10.33 -14.97
N HIS A 147 6.72 -10.97 -15.97
CA HIS A 147 7.13 -10.31 -17.20
C HIS A 147 6.03 -10.32 -18.28
N ASN A 148 5.01 -11.16 -18.12
CA ASN A 148 3.87 -11.13 -19.03
C ASN A 148 3.21 -9.74 -19.01
N THR A 149 2.77 -9.26 -20.18
CA THR A 149 2.19 -7.93 -20.35
C THR A 149 0.73 -8.02 -20.77
N ILE A 150 -0.08 -7.12 -20.26
CA ILE A 150 -1.40 -6.89 -20.85
C ILE A 150 -1.19 -6.24 -22.22
N PRO A 151 -1.77 -6.75 -23.31
CA PRO A 151 -1.64 -6.16 -24.64
C PRO A 151 -1.97 -4.65 -24.65
N GLY A 152 -0.99 -3.84 -25.03
CA GLY A 152 -1.11 -2.36 -25.02
C GLY A 152 -0.94 -1.72 -23.64
N SER A 153 -0.40 -2.45 -22.66
CA SER A 153 -0.19 -1.96 -21.29
C SER A 153 1.14 -2.44 -20.70
N ILE A 154 1.21 -2.50 -19.38
CA ILE A 154 2.43 -2.77 -18.60
C ILE A 154 2.55 -4.24 -18.19
N SER A 155 3.74 -4.63 -17.78
CA SER A 155 4.04 -5.90 -17.13
C SER A 155 3.73 -5.89 -15.64
N GLY A 156 3.69 -7.07 -15.01
CA GLY A 156 3.58 -7.21 -13.56
C GLY A 156 4.74 -6.60 -12.81
N THR A 157 5.95 -6.67 -13.39
CA THR A 157 7.14 -6.01 -12.81
C THR A 157 6.96 -4.50 -12.74
N GLU A 158 6.49 -3.87 -13.82
CA GLU A 158 6.25 -2.42 -13.87
C GLU A 158 5.12 -2.01 -12.94
N PHE A 159 4.00 -2.72 -12.96
CA PHE A 159 2.88 -2.50 -12.04
C PHE A 159 3.34 -2.56 -10.59
N ASN A 160 3.99 -3.67 -10.20
CA ASN A 160 4.45 -3.87 -8.82
C ASN A 160 5.44 -2.79 -8.39
N SER A 161 6.35 -2.37 -9.29
CA SER A 161 7.30 -1.29 -9.00
C SER A 161 6.61 0.04 -8.75
N GLN A 162 5.65 0.43 -9.60
CA GLN A 162 4.92 1.69 -9.48
C GLN A 162 4.06 1.75 -8.22
N PHE A 163 3.28 0.71 -7.97
CA PHE A 163 2.41 0.65 -6.78
C PHE A 163 3.22 0.59 -5.49
N SER A 164 4.30 -0.21 -5.45
CA SER A 164 5.20 -0.29 -4.29
C SER A 164 5.92 1.03 -4.03
N ALA A 165 6.28 1.80 -5.06
CA ALA A 165 6.85 3.13 -4.89
C ALA A 165 5.86 4.11 -4.25
N ALA A 166 4.58 4.05 -4.61
CA ALA A 166 3.52 4.84 -3.97
C ALA A 166 3.33 4.43 -2.49
N VAL A 167 3.25 3.13 -2.21
CA VAL A 167 3.18 2.61 -0.83
C VAL A 167 4.41 3.00 -0.01
N ARG A 168 5.59 3.03 -0.62
CA ARG A 168 6.82 3.51 0.02
C ARG A 168 6.71 4.98 0.42
N LYS A 169 6.19 5.84 -0.45
CA LYS A 169 5.97 7.26 -0.13
C LYS A 169 5.01 7.42 1.05
N ILE A 170 3.93 6.63 1.09
CA ILE A 170 3.00 6.61 2.23
C ILE A 170 3.73 6.22 3.53
N TYR A 171 4.56 5.19 3.48
CA TYR A 171 5.37 4.79 4.63
C TYR A 171 6.33 5.90 5.07
N ASP A 172 7.06 6.50 4.13
CA ASP A 172 8.08 7.51 4.40
C ASP A 172 7.47 8.84 4.91
N SER A 173 6.16 9.10 4.71
CA SER A 173 5.45 10.26 5.24
C SER A 173 5.34 10.29 6.77
N GLY A 174 5.57 9.18 7.45
CA GLY A 174 5.56 9.11 8.91
C GLY A 174 4.23 8.64 9.53
N HIS A 175 3.17 8.52 8.75
CA HIS A 175 1.85 8.07 9.21
C HIS A 175 1.84 6.59 9.60
N ASN A 176 0.96 6.20 10.54
CA ASN A 176 0.89 4.85 11.08
C ASN A 176 -0.38 4.09 10.68
N THR A 177 -1.47 4.82 10.40
CA THR A 177 -2.78 4.26 10.05
C THR A 177 -3.38 4.94 8.81
N PRO A 178 -2.62 4.97 7.68
CA PRO A 178 -3.11 5.56 6.45
C PRO A 178 -4.25 4.75 5.83
N VAL A 179 -5.20 5.47 5.22
CA VAL A 179 -6.25 4.91 4.36
C VAL A 179 -5.97 5.30 2.91
N VAL A 180 -6.07 4.34 2.00
CA VAL A 180 -5.76 4.48 0.58
C VAL A 180 -6.95 4.05 -0.26
N PHE A 181 -7.43 4.95 -1.11
CA PHE A 181 -8.47 4.64 -2.09
C PHE A 181 -7.84 4.33 -3.45
N SER A 182 -8.19 3.18 -4.00
CA SER A 182 -7.65 2.66 -5.26
C SER A 182 -8.63 1.70 -5.92
N GLN A 183 -8.30 1.26 -7.13
CA GLN A 183 -9.11 0.33 -7.90
C GLN A 183 -8.97 -1.11 -7.39
N GLY A 184 -10.09 -1.85 -7.40
CA GLY A 184 -10.17 -3.18 -6.79
C GLY A 184 -9.12 -4.16 -7.27
N VAL A 185 -8.93 -4.29 -8.60
CA VAL A 185 -7.94 -5.21 -9.18
C VAL A 185 -6.51 -4.82 -8.78
N ALA A 186 -6.19 -3.52 -8.76
CA ALA A 186 -4.87 -3.05 -8.37
C ALA A 186 -4.57 -3.38 -6.90
N ILE A 187 -5.52 -3.14 -5.99
CA ILE A 187 -5.42 -3.50 -4.57
C ILE A 187 -5.19 -5.01 -4.42
N MET A 188 -6.04 -5.82 -5.08
CA MET A 188 -5.98 -7.28 -4.98
C MET A 188 -4.63 -7.81 -5.46
N ILE A 189 -4.23 -7.48 -6.68
CA ILE A 189 -2.99 -8.00 -7.29
C ILE A 189 -1.78 -7.56 -6.49
N TRP A 190 -1.66 -6.26 -6.14
CA TRP A 190 -0.51 -5.81 -5.37
C TRP A 190 -0.43 -6.47 -4.00
N THR A 191 -1.55 -6.62 -3.30
CA THR A 191 -1.58 -7.29 -1.97
C THR A 191 -1.16 -8.74 -2.09
N LEU A 192 -1.66 -9.48 -3.09
CA LEU A 192 -1.33 -10.88 -3.29
C LEU A 192 0.15 -11.09 -3.66
N MET A 193 0.73 -10.18 -4.44
CA MET A 193 2.16 -10.21 -4.77
C MET A 193 3.09 -9.88 -3.59
N ASN A 194 2.64 -9.10 -2.59
CA ASN A 194 3.53 -8.51 -1.59
C ASN A 194 3.28 -8.95 -0.15
N ALA A 195 2.10 -9.48 0.17
CA ALA A 195 1.80 -9.96 1.53
C ALA A 195 2.21 -11.43 1.70
N ARG A 196 3.05 -11.72 2.71
CA ARG A 196 3.68 -13.04 2.91
C ARG A 196 2.71 -14.19 3.20
N ASN A 197 1.53 -13.88 3.73
CA ASN A 197 0.51 -14.84 4.15
C ASN A 197 -0.75 -14.73 3.29
N SER A 198 -0.66 -14.15 2.11
CA SER A 198 -1.75 -14.09 1.14
C SER A 198 -1.98 -15.44 0.48
N ARG A 199 -3.13 -15.58 -0.17
CA ARG A 199 -3.51 -16.77 -0.94
C ARG A 199 -4.07 -16.29 -2.28
N ASP A 200 -3.46 -16.67 -3.38
CA ASP A 200 -3.83 -16.21 -4.72
C ASP A 200 -5.27 -16.55 -5.09
N SER A 201 -5.82 -17.62 -4.49
CA SER A 201 -7.22 -17.99 -4.66
C SER A 201 -8.20 -16.89 -4.26
N LEU A 202 -7.81 -15.94 -3.40
CA LEU A 202 -8.66 -14.80 -3.02
C LEU A 202 -9.07 -13.95 -4.22
N LEU A 203 -8.22 -13.87 -5.26
CA LEU A 203 -8.54 -13.13 -6.47
C LEU A 203 -9.87 -13.57 -7.10
N THR A 204 -10.12 -14.88 -7.11
CA THR A 204 -11.29 -15.49 -7.77
C THR A 204 -12.39 -15.87 -6.80
N THR A 205 -12.05 -16.30 -5.58
CA THR A 205 -13.02 -16.77 -4.61
C THR A 205 -13.67 -15.65 -3.78
N HIS A 206 -12.93 -14.54 -3.60
CA HIS A 206 -13.37 -13.38 -2.81
C HIS A 206 -12.90 -12.08 -3.48
N PRO A 207 -13.37 -11.79 -4.72
CA PRO A 207 -13.06 -10.52 -5.36
C PRO A 207 -13.62 -9.37 -4.51
N LEU A 208 -12.88 -8.25 -4.41
CA LEU A 208 -13.32 -7.11 -3.61
C LEU A 208 -14.58 -6.49 -4.24
N PRO A 209 -15.69 -6.38 -3.49
CA PRO A 209 -16.85 -5.58 -3.91
C PRO A 209 -16.51 -4.09 -3.91
N ASN A 210 -17.38 -3.25 -4.46
CA ASN A 210 -17.27 -1.79 -4.28
C ASN A 210 -17.16 -1.47 -2.79
N ILE A 211 -16.33 -0.50 -2.43
CA ILE A 211 -15.99 -0.15 -1.04
C ILE A 211 -15.42 -1.29 -0.19
N GLY A 212 -15.10 -2.44 -0.79
CA GLY A 212 -14.42 -3.54 -0.12
C GLY A 212 -13.04 -3.13 0.40
N ARG A 213 -12.61 -3.75 1.49
CA ARG A 213 -11.44 -3.33 2.25
C ARG A 213 -10.39 -4.43 2.37
N VAL A 214 -9.12 -4.04 2.22
CA VAL A 214 -7.95 -4.87 2.55
C VAL A 214 -7.09 -4.15 3.57
N VAL A 215 -6.71 -4.84 4.65
CA VAL A 215 -5.82 -4.30 5.69
C VAL A 215 -4.55 -5.15 5.74
N ILE A 216 -3.42 -4.47 5.66
CA ILE A 216 -2.09 -5.06 5.81
C ILE A 216 -1.32 -4.37 6.93
N THR A 217 -0.38 -5.07 7.56
CA THR A 217 0.57 -4.49 8.51
C THR A 217 2.00 -4.82 8.09
N GLY A 218 2.93 -3.94 8.45
CA GLY A 218 4.34 -4.14 8.13
C GLY A 218 5.02 -2.88 7.65
N ASN A 219 6.03 -3.07 6.83
CA ASN A 219 6.81 -1.99 6.24
C ASN A 219 7.54 -2.45 4.98
N PRO A 220 8.04 -1.52 4.14
CA PRO A 220 8.73 -1.87 2.90
C PRO A 220 10.07 -2.61 3.06
N VAL A 221 10.65 -2.63 4.27
CA VAL A 221 11.94 -3.27 4.54
C VAL A 221 11.77 -4.73 4.96
N THR A 222 10.87 -4.97 5.93
CA THR A 222 10.64 -6.30 6.48
C THR A 222 9.46 -7.02 5.83
N GLY A 223 8.73 -6.36 4.93
CA GLY A 223 7.59 -6.88 4.17
C GLY A 223 6.25 -6.68 4.86
N TRP A 224 5.21 -7.10 4.18
CA TRP A 224 3.82 -6.92 4.56
C TRP A 224 3.18 -8.23 5.02
N ARG A 225 2.18 -8.12 5.88
CA ARG A 225 1.33 -9.22 6.33
C ARG A 225 -0.13 -8.82 6.13
N LEU A 226 -0.91 -9.68 5.48
CA LEU A 226 -2.36 -9.52 5.33
C LEU A 226 -3.04 -9.76 6.68
N VAL A 227 -3.88 -8.81 7.11
CA VAL A 227 -4.65 -8.84 8.36
C VAL A 227 -6.13 -9.04 8.11
N GLU A 228 -6.65 -8.37 7.07
CA GLU A 228 -8.06 -8.45 6.71
C GLU A 228 -8.22 -8.36 5.19
N TRP A 229 -9.12 -9.15 4.66
CA TRP A 229 -9.59 -9.10 3.29
C TRP A 229 -11.11 -9.13 3.30
N ASP A 230 -11.73 -7.97 3.20
CA ASP A 230 -13.18 -7.78 3.16
C ASP A 230 -13.93 -8.60 4.23
N GLY A 231 -13.53 -8.44 5.49
CA GLY A 231 -14.10 -9.14 6.63
C GLY A 231 -13.46 -10.50 6.97
N ILE A 232 -12.70 -11.11 6.05
CA ILE A 232 -11.94 -12.33 6.33
C ILE A 232 -10.68 -11.95 7.11
N ARG A 233 -10.41 -12.62 8.24
CA ARG A 233 -9.27 -12.33 9.14
C ARG A 233 -8.37 -13.51 9.44
N ASN A 234 -8.69 -14.70 8.97
CA ASN A 234 -7.94 -15.92 9.26
C ASN A 234 -6.91 -16.22 8.14
N PHE A 235 -5.74 -15.59 8.25
CA PHE A 235 -4.61 -15.76 7.34
C PHE A 235 -3.39 -16.36 8.08
N THR A 236 -3.59 -17.50 8.74
CA THR A 236 -2.53 -18.25 9.41
C THR A 236 -1.90 -19.26 8.48
#